data_72eca34d3571b7d4631869ed762dcf01
#
_entry.id   72eca34d3571b7d4631869ed762dcf01
#
_cell.length_a   1.000
_cell.length_b   1.000
_cell.length_c   1.000
_cell.angle_alpha   90.00
_cell.angle_beta   90.00
_cell.angle_gamma   90.00
#
_symmetry.space_group_name_H-M   'P 1'
#
loop_
_entity.id
_entity.type
_entity.pdbx_description
1 polymer ?
#
loop_
_entity_poly.entity_id
_entity_poly.type
_entity_poly.pdbx_seq_one_letter_code
_entity_poly.pdbx_strand_id
1 'polypeptide(L)'
;MADGLVDRVWAWLHATFPERQIYIRSDGRVQFFTFGATLQATLSGLALIFLGWVAFASVNVIFKDRIIAAKDHRYQSMQSTYENRVADLQLSYDELNNALVGAEDHFKNVADELQAKQQTVAKLLNRKEQVDSTFASLQGKAVGPSSGDITVAPESSAASDSVGSDEGEAVNGSQLNVMPQAPRPQPRTAKPIKASFLDDAVGKLAGAFFHRATPQRLVPSASVMKNPAFRALAEQTERVRRMSGNETALLVGVDRQVASRIDMLETVIRRVGMNPDAFEQQKNVGGPDEPLGEMHIDGISDQRFIAAYVSAGAHGQELDELFSGLRHIPLTTPVHGSQYEITSGFGGRVDPFTHHVSFHPGIDYAGPWGSNIAATAPGTVVFAGPRGGYGNMVEIDHGYGIHTRYGHMSAILVHVGQKVSKGSFVGKLGSTGRSTGPHVHYEVWLADVVRDPSRFIEAGRHVF
;
A
#
# COMPACT_ATOMS: atom_id res chain seq x y z
N MET A 1 -35.96 108.41 10.96
CA MET A 1 -35.25 107.90 9.80
C MET A 1 -36.06 106.89 8.99
N ALA A 2 -37.22 106.43 9.43
CA ALA A 2 -38.07 105.51 8.71
C ALA A 2 -38.92 106.14 7.60
N ASP A 3 -39.29 107.36 7.72
CA ASP A 3 -40.20 108.06 6.78
C ASP A 3 -39.55 108.29 5.42
N GLY A 4 -38.25 108.54 5.33
CA GLY A 4 -37.56 108.84 4.07
C GLY A 4 -37.33 107.61 3.20
N LEU A 5 -37.40 106.34 3.72
CA LEU A 5 -37.28 105.10 2.96
C LEU A 5 -38.62 104.74 2.31
N VAL A 6 -39.71 104.93 2.99
CA VAL A 6 -41.06 104.67 2.47
C VAL A 6 -41.39 105.65 1.33
N ASP A 7 -41.06 106.92 1.46
CA ASP A 7 -41.28 107.93 0.39
C ASP A 7 -40.42 107.64 -0.85
N ARG A 8 -39.18 107.22 -0.69
CA ARG A 8 -38.31 106.75 -1.79
C ARG A 8 -38.83 105.52 -2.50
N VAL A 9 -39.29 104.51 -1.73
CA VAL A 9 -39.87 103.29 -2.31
C VAL A 9 -41.20 103.67 -3.04
N TRP A 10 -42.01 104.56 -2.47
CA TRP A 10 -43.24 105.03 -3.12
C TRP A 10 -42.97 105.81 -4.41
N ALA A 11 -42.00 106.67 -4.40
CA ALA A 11 -41.60 107.45 -5.57
C ALA A 11 -41.01 106.50 -6.66
N TRP A 12 -40.16 105.58 -6.30
CA TRP A 12 -39.61 104.57 -7.22
C TRP A 12 -40.69 103.65 -7.82
N LEU A 13 -41.69 103.33 -6.97
CA LEU A 13 -42.78 102.42 -7.38
C LEU A 13 -43.67 103.08 -8.43
N HIS A 14 -43.98 104.38 -8.25
CA HIS A 14 -44.76 105.13 -9.21
C HIS A 14 -43.97 105.51 -10.46
N ALA A 15 -42.68 105.69 -10.33
CA ALA A 15 -41.81 105.95 -11.49
C ALA A 15 -41.60 104.65 -12.38
N THR A 16 -41.53 103.45 -11.73
CA THR A 16 -41.29 102.17 -12.45
C THR A 16 -42.60 101.58 -12.99
N PHE A 17 -43.72 101.81 -12.28
CA PHE A 17 -45.03 101.29 -12.62
C PHE A 17 -46.05 102.44 -12.81
N PRO A 18 -46.03 103.18 -13.90
CA PRO A 18 -46.97 104.25 -14.15
C PRO A 18 -48.39 103.67 -14.25
N GLU A 19 -49.36 104.48 -13.79
CA GLU A 19 -50.77 104.10 -13.89
C GLU A 19 -51.17 103.84 -15.35
N ARG A 20 -51.67 102.60 -15.59
CA ARG A 20 -52.17 102.25 -16.92
C ARG A 20 -53.67 101.99 -16.85
N GLN A 21 -54.34 102.51 -17.87
CA GLN A 21 -55.78 102.32 -18.05
C GLN A 21 -56.01 101.37 -19.23
N ILE A 22 -56.71 100.29 -18.95
CA ILE A 22 -57.10 99.32 -20.02
C ILE A 22 -58.58 99.62 -20.29
N TYR A 23 -58.89 100.01 -21.52
CA TYR A 23 -60.24 100.23 -22.01
C TYR A 23 -60.74 98.92 -22.65
N ILE A 24 -61.78 98.31 -22.08
CA ILE A 24 -62.44 97.13 -22.65
C ILE A 24 -63.82 97.57 -23.19
N ARG A 25 -64.03 97.45 -24.45
CA ARG A 25 -65.32 97.75 -25.10
C ARG A 25 -66.07 96.47 -25.32
N SER A 26 -67.18 96.32 -24.51
CA SER A 26 -68.10 95.19 -24.69
C SER A 26 -69.54 95.77 -24.73
N ASP A 27 -70.34 95.39 -25.71
CA ASP A 27 -71.74 95.76 -25.92
C ASP A 27 -72.06 97.32 -25.87
N GLY A 28 -71.24 98.09 -26.56
CA GLY A 28 -71.46 99.52 -26.66
C GLY A 28 -71.12 100.35 -25.42
N ARG A 29 -70.67 99.72 -24.34
CA ARG A 29 -70.20 100.38 -23.12
C ARG A 29 -68.68 100.23 -23.02
N VAL A 30 -68.03 101.35 -22.71
CA VAL A 30 -66.59 101.39 -22.42
C VAL A 30 -66.40 101.28 -20.91
N GLN A 31 -65.81 100.21 -20.43
CA GLN A 31 -65.38 100.10 -19.05
C GLN A 31 -63.87 100.25 -19.04
N PHE A 32 -63.41 101.00 -18.09
CA PHE A 32 -61.97 101.20 -17.89
C PHE A 32 -61.55 100.61 -16.56
N PHE A 33 -60.51 99.95 -16.54
CA PHE A 33 -59.83 99.44 -15.36
C PHE A 33 -58.52 100.17 -15.21
N THR A 34 -58.34 100.82 -14.05
CA THR A 34 -57.10 101.47 -13.73
C THR A 34 -56.18 100.50 -12.98
N PHE A 35 -55.04 100.21 -13.51
CA PHE A 35 -54.01 99.45 -12.82
C PHE A 35 -53.09 100.46 -12.10
N GLY A 36 -53.31 100.62 -10.80
CA GLY A 36 -52.44 101.45 -9.99
C GLY A 36 -51.03 100.81 -9.85
N ALA A 37 -50.06 101.64 -9.56
CA ALA A 37 -48.65 101.28 -9.38
C ALA A 37 -48.46 100.10 -8.41
N THR A 38 -49.24 100.10 -7.31
CA THR A 38 -49.20 99.06 -6.30
C THR A 38 -49.66 97.72 -6.81
N LEU A 39 -50.73 97.66 -7.62
CA LEU A 39 -51.28 96.46 -8.19
C LEU A 39 -50.30 95.86 -9.23
N GLN A 40 -49.71 96.74 -10.04
CA GLN A 40 -48.70 96.28 -11.06
C GLN A 40 -47.45 95.74 -10.36
N ALA A 41 -46.97 96.42 -9.34
CA ALA A 41 -45.78 95.96 -8.59
C ALA A 41 -46.04 94.62 -7.86
N THR A 42 -47.24 94.45 -7.27
CA THR A 42 -47.59 93.15 -6.61
C THR A 42 -47.70 91.99 -7.62
N LEU A 43 -48.36 92.22 -8.78
CA LEU A 43 -48.48 91.28 -9.84
C LEU A 43 -47.09 90.88 -10.40
N SER A 44 -46.22 91.88 -10.68
CA SER A 44 -44.86 91.66 -11.13
C SER A 44 -44.01 90.92 -10.13
N GLY A 45 -44.14 91.25 -8.83
CA GLY A 45 -43.48 90.56 -7.75
C GLY A 45 -43.91 89.09 -7.63
N LEU A 46 -45.22 88.81 -7.70
CA LEU A 46 -45.76 87.48 -7.71
C LEU A 46 -45.29 86.68 -8.93
N ALA A 47 -45.26 87.33 -10.12
CA ALA A 47 -44.75 86.69 -11.33
C ALA A 47 -43.25 86.31 -11.23
N LEU A 48 -42.42 87.20 -10.65
CA LEU A 48 -41.00 86.89 -10.42
C LEU A 48 -40.81 85.83 -9.40
N ILE A 49 -41.58 85.78 -8.33
CA ILE A 49 -41.54 84.67 -7.34
C ILE A 49 -41.97 83.39 -7.99
N PHE A 50 -43.02 83.42 -8.79
CA PHE A 50 -43.46 82.23 -9.51
C PHE A 50 -42.42 81.72 -10.51
N LEU A 51 -41.80 82.59 -11.30
CA LEU A 51 -40.71 82.27 -12.21
C LEU A 51 -39.49 81.70 -11.47
N GLY A 52 -39.11 82.31 -10.35
CA GLY A 52 -38.06 81.83 -9.45
C GLY A 52 -38.37 80.45 -8.91
N TRP A 53 -39.61 80.18 -8.51
CA TRP A 53 -40.05 78.86 -8.03
C TRP A 53 -40.04 77.84 -9.14
N VAL A 54 -40.51 78.16 -10.34
CA VAL A 54 -40.45 77.27 -11.53
C VAL A 54 -39.01 76.96 -11.91
N ALA A 55 -38.12 77.96 -11.93
CA ALA A 55 -36.69 77.74 -12.17
C ALA A 55 -36.06 76.83 -11.11
N PHE A 56 -36.35 77.11 -9.82
CA PHE A 56 -35.86 76.21 -8.73
C PHE A 56 -36.40 74.76 -8.82
N ALA A 57 -37.70 74.64 -9.11
CA ALA A 57 -38.33 73.33 -9.28
C ALA A 57 -37.73 72.58 -10.47
N SER A 58 -37.51 73.21 -11.61
CA SER A 58 -36.90 72.66 -12.79
C SER A 58 -35.45 72.14 -12.54
N VAL A 59 -34.65 72.99 -11.88
CA VAL A 59 -33.28 72.61 -11.48
C VAL A 59 -33.30 71.42 -10.54
N ASN A 60 -34.20 71.42 -9.55
CA ASN A 60 -34.32 70.33 -8.59
C ASN A 60 -34.68 68.96 -9.28
N VAL A 61 -35.58 68.95 -10.24
CA VAL A 61 -35.97 67.79 -10.99
C VAL A 61 -34.75 67.20 -11.78
N ILE A 62 -34.03 68.09 -12.50
CA ILE A 62 -32.85 67.69 -13.25
C ILE A 62 -31.73 67.09 -12.35
N PHE A 63 -31.47 67.71 -11.24
CA PHE A 63 -30.50 67.24 -10.24
C PHE A 63 -30.93 65.92 -9.59
N LYS A 64 -32.21 65.75 -9.28
CA LYS A 64 -32.77 64.55 -8.70
C LYS A 64 -32.55 63.34 -9.65
N ASP A 65 -32.81 63.49 -10.93
CA ASP A 65 -32.60 62.40 -11.92
C ASP A 65 -31.12 62.03 -12.03
N ARG A 66 -30.21 63.00 -12.00
CA ARG A 66 -28.76 62.68 -12.01
C ARG A 66 -28.29 61.99 -10.74
N ILE A 67 -28.81 62.36 -9.57
CA ILE A 67 -28.48 61.75 -8.28
C ILE A 67 -29.03 60.32 -8.24
N ILE A 68 -30.24 60.07 -8.73
CA ILE A 68 -30.84 58.74 -8.81
C ILE A 68 -30.02 57.87 -9.78
N ALA A 69 -29.73 58.34 -10.97
CA ALA A 69 -28.92 57.59 -11.94
C ALA A 69 -27.52 57.27 -11.41
N ALA A 70 -26.87 58.18 -10.68
CA ALA A 70 -25.57 57.92 -10.03
C ALA A 70 -25.65 56.86 -8.91
N LYS A 71 -26.75 56.82 -8.14
CA LYS A 71 -27.01 55.80 -7.14
C LYS A 71 -27.30 54.47 -7.76
N ASP A 72 -28.13 54.41 -8.79
CA ASP A 72 -28.45 53.16 -9.48
C ASP A 72 -27.20 52.52 -10.11
N HIS A 73 -26.33 53.34 -10.68
CA HIS A 73 -25.03 52.86 -11.21
C HIS A 73 -24.14 52.29 -10.12
N ARG A 74 -24.10 52.90 -8.91
CA ARG A 74 -23.35 52.36 -7.76
C ARG A 74 -23.98 51.08 -7.24
N TYR A 75 -25.30 50.97 -7.16
CA TYR A 75 -25.98 49.75 -6.75
C TYR A 75 -25.72 48.61 -7.74
N GLN A 76 -25.83 48.85 -9.04
CA GLN A 76 -25.54 47.85 -10.07
C GLN A 76 -24.09 47.42 -10.05
N SER A 77 -23.13 48.33 -9.89
CA SER A 77 -21.70 47.97 -9.80
C SER A 77 -21.39 47.20 -8.51
N MET A 78 -22.06 47.51 -7.41
CA MET A 78 -21.89 46.78 -6.17
C MET A 78 -22.53 45.40 -6.25
N GLN A 79 -23.73 45.29 -6.83
CA GLN A 79 -24.41 44.04 -7.06
C GLN A 79 -23.59 43.09 -7.96
N SER A 80 -23.10 43.58 -9.09
CA SER A 80 -22.24 42.78 -9.98
C SER A 80 -20.93 42.33 -9.31
N THR A 81 -20.35 43.18 -8.46
CA THR A 81 -19.16 42.83 -7.68
C THR A 81 -19.47 41.72 -6.66
N TYR A 82 -20.62 41.77 -5.99
CA TYR A 82 -21.05 40.72 -5.08
C TYR A 82 -21.37 39.41 -5.82
N GLU A 83 -22.08 39.47 -6.95
CA GLU A 83 -22.41 38.33 -7.77
C GLU A 83 -21.13 37.62 -8.28
N ASN A 84 -20.16 38.39 -8.77
CA ASN A 84 -18.87 37.87 -9.18
C ASN A 84 -18.11 37.22 -8.02
N ARG A 85 -18.15 37.84 -6.83
CA ARG A 85 -17.48 37.32 -5.65
C ARG A 85 -18.13 36.05 -5.12
N VAL A 86 -19.45 35.92 -5.22
CA VAL A 86 -20.19 34.71 -4.89
C VAL A 86 -19.86 33.60 -5.89
N ALA A 87 -19.82 33.91 -7.20
CA ALA A 87 -19.43 32.97 -8.25
C ALA A 87 -17.99 32.45 -8.04
N ASP A 88 -17.03 33.34 -7.74
CA ASP A 88 -15.65 32.95 -7.45
C ASP A 88 -15.54 32.06 -6.21
N LEU A 89 -16.32 32.36 -5.16
CA LEU A 89 -16.36 31.54 -3.97
C LEU A 89 -16.98 30.16 -4.24
N GLN A 90 -18.02 30.09 -5.06
CA GLN A 90 -18.63 28.82 -5.45
C GLN A 90 -17.65 27.97 -6.26
N LEU A 91 -16.97 28.56 -7.24
CA LEU A 91 -15.94 27.86 -8.02
C LEU A 91 -14.79 27.36 -7.13
N SER A 92 -14.33 28.18 -6.18
CA SER A 92 -13.28 27.78 -5.24
C SER A 92 -13.73 26.65 -4.31
N TYR A 93 -14.99 26.69 -3.88
CA TYR A 93 -15.58 25.64 -3.05
C TYR A 93 -15.71 24.32 -3.82
N ASP A 94 -16.20 24.38 -5.06
CA ASP A 94 -16.34 23.20 -5.92
C ASP A 94 -14.98 22.58 -6.26
N GLU A 95 -13.98 23.42 -6.56
CA GLU A 95 -12.59 22.96 -6.77
C GLU A 95 -12.03 22.25 -5.52
N LEU A 96 -12.22 22.86 -4.34
CA LEU A 96 -11.75 22.27 -3.08
C LEU A 96 -12.47 20.95 -2.77
N ASN A 97 -13.78 20.90 -2.95
CA ASN A 97 -14.57 19.70 -2.71
C ASN A 97 -14.16 18.57 -3.65
N ASN A 98 -14.02 18.85 -4.94
CA ASN A 98 -13.56 17.85 -5.93
C ASN A 98 -12.13 17.39 -5.64
N ALA A 99 -11.24 18.30 -5.24
CA ALA A 99 -9.87 17.92 -4.85
C ALA A 99 -9.85 17.05 -3.59
N LEU A 100 -10.71 17.33 -2.61
CA LEU A 100 -10.80 16.57 -1.36
C LEU A 100 -11.34 15.16 -1.63
N VAL A 101 -12.43 15.03 -2.40
CA VAL A 101 -12.99 13.73 -2.79
C VAL A 101 -11.95 12.90 -3.57
N GLY A 102 -11.28 13.52 -4.55
CA GLY A 102 -10.23 12.83 -5.30
C GLY A 102 -9.03 12.41 -4.43
N ALA A 103 -8.68 13.20 -3.42
CA ALA A 103 -7.62 12.86 -2.48
C ALA A 103 -8.04 11.73 -1.52
N GLU A 104 -9.32 11.71 -1.09
CA GLU A 104 -9.89 10.65 -0.27
C GLU A 104 -9.92 9.32 -1.01
N ASP A 105 -10.40 9.30 -2.26
CA ASP A 105 -10.39 8.11 -3.10
C ASP A 105 -8.96 7.59 -3.34
N HIS A 106 -8.02 8.49 -3.57
CA HIS A 106 -6.61 8.11 -3.72
C HIS A 106 -6.04 7.52 -2.43
N PHE A 107 -6.33 8.13 -1.28
CA PHE A 107 -5.90 7.60 0.02
C PHE A 107 -6.47 6.21 0.27
N LYS A 108 -7.77 6.01 0.01
CA LYS A 108 -8.44 4.72 0.17
C LYS A 108 -7.78 3.65 -0.69
N ASN A 109 -7.55 3.94 -1.98
CA ASN A 109 -6.90 2.98 -2.89
C ASN A 109 -5.49 2.59 -2.41
N VAL A 110 -4.69 3.55 -1.92
CA VAL A 110 -3.35 3.28 -1.39
C VAL A 110 -3.40 2.50 -0.08
N ALA A 111 -4.40 2.75 0.77
CA ALA A 111 -4.61 2.02 2.01
C ALA A 111 -5.06 0.57 1.75
N ASP A 112 -5.99 0.36 0.83
CA ASP A 112 -6.45 -0.96 0.42
C ASP A 112 -5.30 -1.79 -0.21
N GLU A 113 -4.46 -1.17 -1.04
CA GLU A 113 -3.26 -1.81 -1.59
C GLU A 113 -2.26 -2.18 -0.49
N LEU A 114 -2.03 -1.31 0.50
CA LEU A 114 -1.16 -1.63 1.63
C LEU A 114 -1.71 -2.83 2.42
N GLN A 115 -3.01 -2.88 2.69
CA GLN A 115 -3.64 -4.00 3.39
C GLN A 115 -3.47 -5.31 2.62
N ALA A 116 -3.66 -5.30 1.29
CA ALA A 116 -3.45 -6.47 0.44
C ALA A 116 -1.98 -6.94 0.49
N LYS A 117 -1.01 -6.02 0.45
CA LYS A 117 0.42 -6.32 0.61
C LYS A 117 0.73 -6.96 1.96
N GLN A 118 0.20 -6.40 3.05
CA GLN A 118 0.42 -6.94 4.40
C GLN A 118 -0.12 -8.37 4.54
N GLN A 119 -1.31 -8.66 4.03
CA GLN A 119 -1.86 -10.02 4.02
C GLN A 119 -0.99 -10.99 3.22
N THR A 120 -0.45 -10.53 2.10
CA THR A 120 0.41 -11.33 1.23
C THR A 120 1.76 -11.62 1.88
N VAL A 121 2.37 -10.62 2.51
CA VAL A 121 3.63 -10.77 3.30
C VAL A 121 3.41 -11.72 4.48
N ALA A 122 2.30 -11.59 5.21
CA ALA A 122 2.00 -12.47 6.35
C ALA A 122 1.92 -13.94 5.93
N LYS A 123 1.34 -14.26 4.77
CA LYS A 123 1.32 -15.63 4.24
C LYS A 123 2.72 -16.19 3.99
N LEU A 124 3.61 -15.38 3.41
CA LEU A 124 5.01 -15.80 3.17
C LEU A 124 5.80 -15.95 4.47
N LEU A 125 5.62 -15.05 5.45
CA LEU A 125 6.29 -15.13 6.74
C LEU A 125 5.86 -16.38 7.52
N ASN A 126 4.57 -16.72 7.52
CA ASN A 126 4.09 -17.95 8.12
C ASN A 126 4.70 -19.19 7.46
N ARG A 127 4.83 -19.19 6.12
CA ARG A 127 5.51 -20.27 5.41
C ARG A 127 6.99 -20.35 5.79
N LYS A 128 7.69 -19.21 5.84
CA LYS A 128 9.09 -19.14 6.28
C LYS A 128 9.26 -19.68 7.70
N GLU A 129 8.36 -19.34 8.64
CA GLU A 129 8.40 -19.85 10.01
C GLU A 129 8.23 -21.36 10.07
N GLN A 130 7.35 -21.94 9.25
CA GLN A 130 7.22 -23.40 9.11
C GLN A 130 8.54 -24.03 8.64
N VAL A 131 9.20 -23.44 7.63
CA VAL A 131 10.51 -23.92 7.15
C VAL A 131 11.57 -23.80 8.24
N ASP A 132 11.65 -22.66 8.92
CA ASP A 132 12.60 -22.43 10.01
C ASP A 132 12.39 -23.40 11.18
N SER A 133 11.14 -23.70 11.55
CA SER A 133 10.80 -24.68 12.59
C SER A 133 11.21 -26.09 12.17
N THR A 134 11.02 -26.43 10.91
CA THR A 134 11.45 -27.69 10.32
C THR A 134 12.98 -27.84 10.37
N PHE A 135 13.70 -26.78 10.03
CA PHE A 135 15.16 -26.73 10.12
C PHE A 135 15.67 -26.91 11.56
N ALA A 136 15.07 -26.19 12.51
CA ALA A 136 15.44 -26.29 13.91
C ALA A 136 15.18 -27.69 14.48
N SER A 137 14.11 -28.37 14.03
CA SER A 137 13.86 -29.77 14.39
C SER A 137 14.95 -30.71 13.89
N LEU A 138 15.55 -30.42 12.74
CA LEU A 138 16.69 -31.18 12.20
C LEU A 138 17.97 -30.96 13.02
N GLN A 139 18.15 -29.77 13.58
CA GLN A 139 19.29 -29.45 14.45
C GLN A 139 19.17 -30.04 15.88
N GLY A 140 18.06 -30.69 16.22
CA GLY A 140 17.82 -31.21 17.58
C GLY A 140 17.64 -30.12 18.64
N LYS A 141 17.51 -28.85 18.24
CA LYS A 141 17.13 -27.76 19.13
C LYS A 141 15.60 -27.72 19.21
N ALA A 142 15.05 -28.01 20.41
CA ALA A 142 13.65 -27.70 20.67
C ALA A 142 13.45 -26.19 20.50
N VAL A 143 12.79 -25.78 19.43
CA VAL A 143 12.33 -24.41 19.29
C VAL A 143 11.16 -24.24 20.23
N GLY A 144 11.41 -23.56 21.36
CA GLY A 144 10.33 -22.85 22.04
C GLY A 144 9.77 -21.83 21.05
N PRO A 145 8.48 -21.45 21.13
CA PRO A 145 7.91 -20.47 20.23
C PRO A 145 8.78 -19.21 20.26
N SER A 146 9.43 -18.93 19.14
CA SER A 146 10.12 -17.66 18.94
C SER A 146 9.03 -16.59 18.86
N SER A 147 8.69 -16.00 20.00
CA SER A 147 7.95 -14.75 20.03
C SER A 147 8.87 -13.64 19.53
N GLY A 148 9.11 -13.65 18.25
CA GLY A 148 9.51 -12.49 17.49
C GLY A 148 8.25 -11.71 17.19
N ASP A 149 7.68 -11.09 18.22
CA ASP A 149 6.67 -10.07 18.12
C ASP A 149 7.26 -8.90 17.32
N ILE A 150 7.15 -8.98 15.98
CA ILE A 150 7.18 -7.80 15.17
C ILE A 150 5.77 -7.21 15.23
N THR A 151 5.38 -6.78 16.41
CA THR A 151 4.35 -5.79 16.56
C THR A 151 4.89 -4.52 15.93
N VAL A 152 4.45 -4.25 14.71
CA VAL A 152 4.40 -2.89 14.19
C VAL A 152 3.39 -2.17 15.08
N ALA A 153 3.87 -1.66 16.21
CA ALA A 153 3.09 -0.76 17.04
C ALA A 153 2.79 0.49 16.21
N PRO A 154 1.54 0.92 16.10
CA PRO A 154 1.29 2.27 15.66
C PRO A 154 1.87 3.19 16.73
N GLU A 155 2.87 4.00 16.37
CA GLU A 155 3.30 5.11 17.21
C GLU A 155 2.12 6.07 17.40
N SER A 156 1.36 5.85 18.46
CA SER A 156 0.50 6.87 19.03
C SER A 156 1.37 7.75 19.90
N SER A 157 1.73 8.92 19.40
CA SER A 157 2.21 10.02 20.22
C SER A 157 1.05 10.50 21.11
N ALA A 158 0.91 9.90 22.26
CA ALA A 158 0.09 10.44 23.34
C ALA A 158 1.00 11.29 24.23
N ALA A 159 0.92 12.60 24.05
CA ALA A 159 1.27 13.53 25.10
C ALA A 159 0.24 13.37 26.22
N SER A 160 0.70 12.89 27.35
CA SER A 160 -0.07 12.87 28.58
C SER A 160 -0.06 14.26 29.20
N ASP A 161 -1.21 14.93 29.19
CA ASP A 161 -1.52 15.92 30.19
C ASP A 161 -2.76 15.44 30.97
N SER A 162 -2.50 15.17 32.23
CA SER A 162 -3.45 14.84 33.24
C SER A 162 -4.17 16.10 33.70
N VAL A 163 -5.50 16.19 33.53
CA VAL A 163 -6.38 16.98 34.46
C VAL A 163 -7.78 16.38 34.47
N GLY A 164 -8.24 15.99 35.68
CA GLY A 164 -9.57 16.26 36.19
C GLY A 164 -10.74 15.41 35.65
N SER A 165 -11.15 14.48 36.49
CA SER A 165 -12.51 13.93 36.57
C SER A 165 -13.59 14.99 36.56
N ASP A 166 -14.60 14.89 35.66
CA ASP A 166 -15.98 15.19 36.05
C ASP A 166 -16.97 14.39 35.19
N GLU A 167 -18.01 13.95 35.89
CA GLU A 167 -19.11 13.13 35.37
C GLU A 167 -20.04 13.95 34.48
N GLY A 168 -20.68 13.34 33.49
CA GLY A 168 -21.90 13.89 33.01
C GLY A 168 -22.24 13.72 31.54
N GLU A 169 -23.26 12.93 31.31
CA GLU A 169 -24.25 13.02 30.24
C GLU A 169 -23.91 12.60 28.81
N ALA A 170 -24.52 11.50 28.47
CA ALA A 170 -24.80 11.07 27.10
C ALA A 170 -25.60 12.15 26.36
N VAL A 171 -25.03 12.77 25.35
CA VAL A 171 -25.74 13.59 24.37
C VAL A 171 -25.81 12.85 23.05
N ASN A 172 -27.03 12.46 22.79
CA ASN A 172 -27.56 11.88 21.58
C ASN A 172 -27.35 12.81 20.35
N GLY A 173 -27.00 12.19 19.25
CA GLY A 173 -27.10 12.61 17.86
C GLY A 173 -27.19 14.09 17.52
N SER A 174 -26.09 14.70 17.14
CA SER A 174 -26.10 15.99 16.43
C SER A 174 -26.61 15.80 15.01
N GLN A 175 -27.87 16.22 14.82
CA GLN A 175 -28.39 16.53 13.49
C GLN A 175 -27.56 17.70 12.92
N LEU A 176 -26.83 17.46 11.85
CA LEU A 176 -26.27 18.50 11.01
C LEU A 176 -27.43 19.31 10.44
N ASN A 177 -27.59 20.53 10.91
CA ASN A 177 -28.49 21.52 10.35
C ASN A 177 -28.10 21.77 8.90
N VAL A 178 -28.89 21.19 8.00
CA VAL A 178 -28.87 21.50 6.57
C VAL A 178 -29.41 22.91 6.42
N MET A 179 -28.57 23.85 6.05
CA MET A 179 -29.02 25.20 5.64
C MET A 179 -30.02 25.05 4.48
N PRO A 180 -31.10 25.87 4.46
CA PRO A 180 -32.10 25.79 3.40
C PRO A 180 -31.48 26.13 2.05
N GLN A 181 -31.59 25.17 1.12
CA GLN A 181 -31.21 25.37 -0.28
C GLN A 181 -32.04 26.52 -0.87
N ALA A 182 -31.35 27.49 -1.46
CA ALA A 182 -31.97 28.47 -2.31
C ALA A 182 -32.69 27.79 -3.48
N PRO A 183 -33.90 28.29 -3.90
CA PRO A 183 -34.66 27.67 -4.96
C PRO A 183 -33.85 27.63 -6.26
N ARG A 184 -33.71 26.48 -6.85
CA ARG A 184 -33.08 26.27 -8.15
C ARG A 184 -33.86 27.03 -9.23
N PRO A 185 -33.24 27.85 -10.09
CA PRO A 185 -33.92 28.41 -11.24
C PRO A 185 -34.38 27.28 -12.18
N GLN A 186 -35.66 27.28 -12.52
CA GLN A 186 -36.23 26.32 -13.44
C GLN A 186 -35.64 26.53 -14.85
N PRO A 187 -35.31 25.45 -15.57
CA PRO A 187 -34.83 25.57 -16.94
C PRO A 187 -35.94 26.08 -17.85
N ARG A 188 -35.69 27.19 -18.53
CA ARG A 188 -36.55 27.67 -19.61
C ARG A 188 -36.51 26.64 -20.74
N THR A 189 -37.66 26.11 -21.11
CA THR A 189 -37.86 25.21 -22.26
C THR A 189 -37.45 25.89 -23.54
N ALA A 190 -36.30 25.49 -24.09
CA ALA A 190 -35.90 25.86 -25.44
C ALA A 190 -36.65 24.98 -26.46
N LYS A 191 -37.17 25.61 -27.50
CA LYS A 191 -37.85 24.95 -28.61
C LYS A 191 -36.90 23.98 -29.34
N PRO A 192 -37.39 22.83 -29.88
CA PRO A 192 -36.55 21.86 -30.54
C PRO A 192 -36.02 22.42 -31.85
N ILE A 193 -34.69 22.46 -32.00
CA ILE A 193 -33.99 22.72 -33.25
C ILE A 193 -33.88 21.38 -34.00
N LYS A 194 -34.27 21.38 -35.26
CA LYS A 194 -34.35 20.22 -36.13
C LYS A 194 -33.00 19.50 -36.24
N ALA A 195 -33.01 18.21 -35.94
CA ALA A 195 -31.89 17.28 -36.09
C ALA A 195 -31.59 17.05 -37.60
N SER A 196 -30.59 17.68 -38.13
CA SER A 196 -29.94 17.27 -39.40
C SER A 196 -28.51 17.76 -39.57
N PHE A 197 -27.84 18.25 -38.49
CA PHE A 197 -26.45 18.72 -38.59
C PHE A 197 -25.50 17.99 -37.61
N LEU A 198 -25.98 17.01 -36.87
CA LEU A 198 -25.23 16.34 -35.80
C LEU A 198 -24.63 14.99 -36.18
N ASP A 199 -25.10 14.36 -37.28
CA ASP A 199 -24.61 13.01 -37.62
C ASP A 199 -23.21 13.04 -38.34
N ASP A 200 -22.82 14.14 -38.95
CA ASP A 200 -21.49 14.25 -39.62
C ASP A 200 -20.38 14.77 -38.65
N ALA A 201 -20.73 15.37 -37.54
CA ALA A 201 -19.81 15.83 -36.52
C ALA A 201 -19.43 14.73 -35.50
N VAL A 202 -20.31 13.79 -35.25
CA VAL A 202 -20.08 12.69 -34.27
C VAL A 202 -19.12 11.64 -34.83
N GLY A 203 -19.14 11.41 -36.17
CA GLY A 203 -18.22 10.46 -36.82
C GLY A 203 -16.75 10.92 -36.85
N LYS A 204 -16.52 12.23 -36.85
CA LYS A 204 -15.13 12.81 -36.86
C LYS A 204 -14.57 13.05 -35.45
N LEU A 205 -15.41 13.10 -34.41
CA LEU A 205 -14.99 13.24 -33.02
C LEU A 205 -14.68 11.90 -32.34
N ALA A 206 -15.28 10.80 -32.80
CA ALA A 206 -15.02 9.46 -32.24
C ALA A 206 -13.59 8.96 -32.55
N GLY A 207 -12.95 9.44 -33.61
CA GLY A 207 -11.56 9.08 -33.94
C GLY A 207 -10.47 9.80 -33.13
N ALA A 208 -10.80 10.90 -32.46
CA ALA A 208 -9.84 11.72 -31.73
C ALA A 208 -9.82 11.44 -30.21
N PHE A 209 -10.77 10.66 -29.69
CA PHE A 209 -10.92 10.43 -28.24
C PHE A 209 -10.33 9.12 -27.72
N PHE A 210 -9.74 8.25 -28.57
CA PHE A 210 -8.99 7.07 -28.11
C PHE A 210 -7.47 7.29 -28.06
N HIS A 211 -7.01 8.51 -27.88
CA HIS A 211 -5.73 8.70 -27.25
C HIS A 211 -5.96 8.50 -25.75
N ARG A 212 -5.44 7.39 -25.27
CA ARG A 212 -5.29 7.04 -23.84
C ARG A 212 -4.69 8.27 -23.14
N ALA A 213 -5.57 9.12 -22.63
CA ALA A 213 -5.17 10.24 -21.80
C ALA A 213 -4.50 9.61 -20.57
N THR A 214 -3.18 9.65 -20.54
CA THR A 214 -2.47 9.53 -19.26
C THR A 214 -3.19 10.47 -18.30
N PRO A 215 -3.60 10.01 -17.11
CA PRO A 215 -4.25 10.89 -16.15
C PRO A 215 -3.26 12.03 -15.88
N GLN A 216 -3.52 13.19 -16.46
CA GLN A 216 -2.79 14.40 -16.08
C GLN A 216 -3.04 14.54 -14.58
N ARG A 217 -1.99 14.36 -13.83
CA ARG A 217 -1.97 14.62 -12.39
C ARG A 217 -2.35 16.08 -12.26
N LEU A 218 -3.64 16.36 -12.05
CA LEU A 218 -4.15 17.70 -11.74
C LEU A 218 -3.39 18.14 -10.50
N VAL A 219 -2.39 19.00 -10.71
CA VAL A 219 -1.67 19.62 -9.59
C VAL A 219 -2.70 20.53 -8.91
N PRO A 220 -3.07 20.28 -7.66
CA PRO A 220 -4.05 21.10 -6.97
C PRO A 220 -3.61 22.56 -6.97
N SER A 221 -4.55 23.47 -7.10
CA SER A 221 -4.24 24.91 -7.05
C SER A 221 -3.57 25.30 -5.73
N ALA A 222 -2.87 26.41 -5.72
CA ALA A 222 -2.18 26.90 -4.52
C ALA A 222 -3.15 27.17 -3.36
N SER A 223 -4.43 27.41 -3.63
CA SER A 223 -5.49 27.60 -2.64
C SER A 223 -5.85 26.28 -1.96
N VAL A 224 -6.00 25.20 -2.72
CA VAL A 224 -6.27 23.83 -2.22
C VAL A 224 -5.12 23.34 -1.36
N MET A 225 -3.88 23.59 -1.79
CA MET A 225 -2.66 23.18 -1.05
C MET A 225 -2.51 23.90 0.30
N LYS A 226 -3.14 25.05 0.49
CA LYS A 226 -3.17 25.77 1.78
C LYS A 226 -4.20 25.21 2.76
N ASN A 227 -5.16 24.43 2.28
CA ASN A 227 -6.19 23.85 3.15
C ASN A 227 -5.58 22.84 4.12
N PRO A 228 -5.79 22.96 5.45
CA PRO A 228 -5.21 22.07 6.45
C PRO A 228 -5.71 20.62 6.30
N ALA A 229 -6.97 20.41 5.93
CA ALA A 229 -7.53 19.05 5.72
C ALA A 229 -6.85 18.36 4.52
N PHE A 230 -6.66 19.07 3.42
CA PHE A 230 -5.97 18.54 2.24
C PHE A 230 -4.50 18.18 2.55
N ARG A 231 -3.79 19.03 3.32
CA ARG A 231 -2.43 18.73 3.76
C ARG A 231 -2.35 17.51 4.65
N ALA A 232 -3.27 17.40 5.63
CA ALA A 232 -3.32 16.25 6.52
C ALA A 232 -3.54 14.94 5.73
N LEU A 233 -4.46 14.95 4.75
CA LEU A 233 -4.73 13.79 3.91
C LEU A 233 -3.54 13.44 3.01
N ALA A 234 -2.88 14.44 2.41
CA ALA A 234 -1.67 14.23 1.61
C ALA A 234 -0.52 13.66 2.46
N GLU A 235 -0.34 14.13 3.69
CA GLU A 235 0.66 13.60 4.62
C GLU A 235 0.35 12.15 5.03
N GLN A 236 -0.91 11.82 5.31
CA GLN A 236 -1.34 10.45 5.58
C GLN A 236 -1.09 9.54 4.37
N THR A 237 -1.42 9.99 3.15
CA THR A 237 -1.15 9.24 1.92
C THR A 237 0.34 8.94 1.75
N GLU A 238 1.22 9.92 2.01
CA GLU A 238 2.67 9.73 1.95
C GLU A 238 3.19 8.81 3.07
N ARG A 239 2.55 8.80 4.23
CA ARG A 239 2.87 7.85 5.30
C ARG A 239 2.54 6.42 4.89
N VAL A 240 1.33 6.20 4.36
CA VAL A 240 0.89 4.87 3.86
C VAL A 240 1.79 4.41 2.70
N ARG A 241 2.16 5.30 1.77
CA ARG A 241 3.08 4.99 0.67
C ARG A 241 4.48 4.57 1.18
N ARG A 242 5.02 5.24 2.20
CA ARG A 242 6.28 4.82 2.83
C ARG A 242 6.17 3.45 3.49
N MET A 243 5.07 3.16 4.19
CA MET A 243 4.82 1.83 4.75
C MET A 243 4.76 0.76 3.65
N SER A 244 4.06 1.03 2.55
CA SER A 244 4.03 0.14 1.37
C SER A 244 5.43 -0.11 0.76
N GLY A 245 6.29 0.91 0.72
CA GLY A 245 7.69 0.74 0.30
C GLY A 245 8.51 -0.13 1.26
N ASN A 246 8.26 -0.01 2.56
CA ASN A 246 8.92 -0.83 3.58
C ASN A 246 8.53 -2.32 3.45
N GLU A 247 7.27 -2.62 3.12
CA GLU A 247 6.81 -4.00 2.87
C GLU A 247 7.57 -4.63 1.68
N THR A 248 7.76 -3.88 0.61
CA THR A 248 8.56 -4.34 -0.53
C THR A 248 10.02 -4.58 -0.14
N ALA A 249 10.62 -3.69 0.64
CA ALA A 249 11.99 -3.85 1.12
C ALA A 249 12.16 -5.05 2.06
N LEU A 250 11.16 -5.31 2.91
CA LEU A 250 11.10 -6.51 3.77
C LEU A 250 11.11 -7.79 2.93
N LEU A 251 10.25 -7.88 1.91
CA LEU A 251 10.21 -9.04 1.01
C LEU A 251 11.54 -9.30 0.33
N VAL A 252 12.17 -8.26 -0.21
CA VAL A 252 13.51 -8.37 -0.83
C VAL A 252 14.55 -8.84 0.18
N GLY A 253 14.43 -8.40 1.43
CA GLY A 253 15.30 -8.86 2.53
C GLY A 253 15.12 -10.35 2.83
N VAL A 254 13.87 -10.80 2.93
CA VAL A 254 13.52 -12.22 3.15
C VAL A 254 13.99 -13.08 1.98
N ASP A 255 13.71 -12.66 0.75
CA ASP A 255 14.13 -13.33 -0.47
C ASP A 255 15.64 -13.58 -0.51
N ARG A 256 16.43 -12.53 -0.23
CA ARG A 256 17.91 -12.63 -0.18
C ARG A 256 18.38 -13.60 0.92
N GLN A 257 17.72 -13.59 2.07
CA GLN A 257 18.06 -14.49 3.18
C GLN A 257 17.78 -15.94 2.82
N VAL A 258 16.65 -16.23 2.15
CA VAL A 258 16.27 -17.56 1.67
C VAL A 258 17.25 -18.03 0.59
N ALA A 259 17.55 -17.19 -0.39
CA ALA A 259 18.54 -17.52 -1.44
C ALA A 259 19.93 -17.85 -0.86
N SER A 260 20.40 -17.11 0.13
CA SER A 260 21.67 -17.43 0.82
C SER A 260 21.65 -18.78 1.53
N ARG A 261 20.49 -19.21 2.06
CA ARG A 261 20.34 -20.54 2.66
C ARG A 261 20.34 -21.64 1.61
N ILE A 262 19.71 -21.41 0.47
CA ILE A 262 19.75 -22.33 -0.68
C ILE A 262 21.20 -22.57 -1.10
N ASP A 263 21.97 -21.51 -1.35
CA ASP A 263 23.39 -21.61 -1.73
C ASP A 263 24.21 -22.45 -0.73
N MET A 264 23.95 -22.26 0.57
CA MET A 264 24.62 -23.03 1.62
C MET A 264 24.25 -24.51 1.56
N LEU A 265 22.95 -24.84 1.41
CA LEU A 265 22.49 -26.23 1.32
C LEU A 265 22.98 -26.92 0.06
N GLU A 266 22.92 -26.26 -1.07
CA GLU A 266 23.49 -26.76 -2.32
C GLU A 266 24.98 -27.08 -2.19
N THR A 267 25.73 -26.18 -1.52
CA THR A 267 27.16 -26.42 -1.27
C THR A 267 27.38 -27.69 -0.45
N VAL A 268 26.55 -27.94 0.56
CA VAL A 268 26.60 -29.17 1.39
C VAL A 268 26.28 -30.41 0.53
N ILE A 269 25.22 -30.35 -0.26
CA ILE A 269 24.78 -31.44 -1.13
C ILE A 269 25.86 -31.78 -2.18
N ARG A 270 26.43 -30.77 -2.82
CA ARG A 270 27.54 -30.96 -3.79
C ARG A 270 28.81 -31.52 -3.13
N ARG A 271 29.10 -31.18 -1.86
CA ARG A 271 30.25 -31.71 -1.12
C ARG A 271 30.18 -33.23 -0.90
N VAL A 272 28.98 -33.76 -0.71
CA VAL A 272 28.77 -35.21 -0.61
C VAL A 272 28.71 -35.92 -1.98
N GLY A 273 28.86 -35.17 -3.09
CA GLY A 273 28.90 -35.70 -4.45
C GLY A 273 27.52 -35.91 -5.08
N MET A 274 26.49 -35.22 -4.55
CA MET A 274 25.13 -35.23 -5.09
C MET A 274 24.86 -33.98 -5.92
N ASN A 275 23.93 -34.09 -6.87
CA ASN A 275 23.39 -32.91 -7.57
C ASN A 275 22.15 -32.42 -6.81
N PRO A 276 22.08 -31.11 -6.41
CA PRO A 276 20.89 -30.55 -5.81
C PRO A 276 19.61 -30.79 -6.63
N ASP A 277 19.69 -30.71 -7.95
CA ASP A 277 18.54 -30.90 -8.86
C ASP A 277 17.89 -32.30 -8.69
N ALA A 278 18.61 -33.29 -8.11
CA ALA A 278 18.04 -34.61 -7.82
C ALA A 278 16.93 -34.57 -6.76
N PHE A 279 16.85 -33.50 -5.97
CA PHE A 279 15.81 -33.30 -4.97
C PHE A 279 14.63 -32.47 -5.50
N GLU A 280 14.80 -31.80 -6.63
CA GLU A 280 13.67 -31.15 -7.30
C GLU A 280 12.70 -32.25 -7.73
N GLN A 281 11.59 -32.36 -7.04
CA GLN A 281 10.51 -33.26 -7.47
C GLN A 281 10.18 -32.87 -8.91
N GLN A 282 10.09 -33.91 -9.78
CA GLN A 282 9.79 -33.70 -11.19
C GLN A 282 8.78 -32.58 -11.35
N LYS A 283 9.25 -31.46 -11.83
CA LYS A 283 8.39 -30.33 -12.18
C LYS A 283 7.50 -30.79 -13.34
N ASN A 284 6.42 -31.49 -13.02
CA ASN A 284 5.28 -31.64 -13.92
C ASN A 284 4.56 -30.28 -14.00
N VAL A 285 5.31 -29.24 -14.31
CA VAL A 285 4.81 -27.88 -14.50
C VAL A 285 4.65 -27.68 -16.00
N GLY A 286 3.57 -28.21 -16.52
CA GLY A 286 3.06 -27.85 -17.83
C GLY A 286 1.95 -26.83 -17.65
N GLY A 287 2.31 -25.55 -17.49
CA GLY A 287 1.43 -24.41 -17.55
C GLY A 287 2.03 -23.34 -18.46
N PRO A 288 1.23 -22.37 -18.99
CA PRO A 288 1.80 -21.26 -19.71
C PRO A 288 2.67 -20.43 -18.74
N ASP A 289 3.91 -20.16 -19.12
CA ASP A 289 4.79 -19.25 -18.41
C ASP A 289 4.27 -17.82 -18.62
N GLU A 290 3.78 -17.19 -17.57
CA GLU A 290 3.42 -15.77 -17.60
C GLU A 290 4.66 -14.94 -17.26
N PRO A 291 5.02 -13.94 -18.11
CA PRO A 291 6.10 -13.02 -17.79
C PRO A 291 5.80 -12.28 -16.49
N LEU A 292 6.79 -12.11 -15.61
CA LEU A 292 6.65 -11.41 -14.33
C LEU A 292 6.04 -10.01 -14.48
N GLY A 293 6.23 -9.35 -15.65
CA GLY A 293 5.65 -8.03 -15.95
C GLY A 293 4.15 -8.03 -16.24
N GLU A 294 3.55 -9.19 -16.51
CA GLU A 294 2.12 -9.37 -16.79
C GLU A 294 1.36 -9.97 -15.61
N MET A 295 2.07 -10.39 -14.58
CA MET A 295 1.50 -11.02 -13.41
C MET A 295 0.69 -10.02 -12.58
N HIS A 296 -0.54 -10.41 -12.23
CA HIS A 296 -1.45 -9.59 -11.45
C HIS A 296 -1.77 -10.27 -10.13
N ILE A 297 -1.70 -9.50 -9.05
CA ILE A 297 -2.23 -9.91 -7.74
C ILE A 297 -3.38 -8.94 -7.41
N ASP A 298 -4.54 -9.50 -7.11
CA ASP A 298 -5.73 -8.70 -6.81
C ASP A 298 -5.45 -7.67 -5.71
N GLY A 299 -5.76 -6.41 -6.01
CA GLY A 299 -5.57 -5.29 -5.10
C GLY A 299 -4.14 -4.76 -5.01
N ILE A 300 -3.16 -5.28 -5.78
CA ILE A 300 -1.77 -4.82 -5.77
C ILE A 300 -1.34 -4.36 -7.16
N SER A 301 -1.00 -3.09 -7.29
CA SER A 301 -0.54 -2.48 -8.54
C SER A 301 0.98 -2.35 -8.65
N ASP A 302 1.70 -2.50 -7.54
CA ASP A 302 3.15 -2.34 -7.45
C ASP A 302 3.88 -3.56 -8.03
N GLN A 303 4.36 -3.45 -9.27
CA GLN A 303 5.09 -4.51 -9.96
C GLN A 303 6.39 -4.94 -9.25
N ARG A 304 7.03 -4.05 -8.49
CA ARG A 304 8.24 -4.39 -7.73
C ARG A 304 7.91 -5.30 -6.55
N PHE A 305 6.78 -5.04 -5.91
CA PHE A 305 6.28 -5.89 -4.84
C PHE A 305 5.90 -7.27 -5.39
N ILE A 306 5.16 -7.31 -6.52
CA ILE A 306 4.75 -8.57 -7.17
C ILE A 306 5.99 -9.41 -7.53
N ALA A 307 6.99 -8.80 -8.17
CA ALA A 307 8.22 -9.50 -8.51
C ALA A 307 8.96 -10.05 -7.28
N ALA A 308 9.09 -9.27 -6.21
CA ALA A 308 9.72 -9.70 -4.97
C ALA A 308 8.94 -10.83 -4.28
N TYR A 309 7.60 -10.77 -4.31
CA TYR A 309 6.74 -11.81 -3.76
C TYR A 309 6.88 -13.14 -4.48
N VAL A 310 6.87 -13.11 -5.81
CA VAL A 310 7.02 -14.31 -6.66
C VAL A 310 8.39 -14.94 -6.48
N SER A 311 9.46 -14.12 -6.49
CA SER A 311 10.83 -14.56 -6.24
C SER A 311 10.96 -15.22 -4.87
N ALA A 312 10.48 -14.56 -3.81
CA ALA A 312 10.52 -15.12 -2.46
C ALA A 312 9.69 -16.42 -2.32
N GLY A 313 8.57 -16.51 -3.04
CA GLY A 313 7.75 -17.72 -3.11
C GLY A 313 8.46 -18.88 -3.80
N ALA A 314 9.12 -18.64 -4.92
CA ALA A 314 9.90 -19.63 -5.68
C ALA A 314 11.09 -20.15 -4.86
N HIS A 315 11.91 -19.25 -4.32
CA HIS A 315 13.02 -19.64 -3.44
C HIS A 315 12.55 -20.36 -2.17
N GLY A 316 11.38 -19.95 -1.62
CA GLY A 316 10.80 -20.67 -0.48
C GLY A 316 10.42 -22.11 -0.81
N GLN A 317 9.91 -22.38 -2.00
CA GLN A 317 9.60 -23.72 -2.47
C GLN A 317 10.87 -24.55 -2.71
N GLU A 318 11.85 -23.98 -3.37
CA GLU A 318 13.16 -24.60 -3.62
C GLU A 318 13.85 -24.99 -2.29
N LEU A 319 13.82 -24.10 -1.30
CA LEU A 319 14.36 -24.37 0.02
C LEU A 319 13.65 -25.56 0.70
N ASP A 320 12.31 -25.66 0.60
CA ASP A 320 11.52 -26.78 1.12
C ASP A 320 11.92 -28.10 0.47
N GLU A 321 12.12 -28.11 -0.85
CA GLU A 321 12.54 -29.30 -1.61
C GLU A 321 13.94 -29.74 -1.21
N LEU A 322 14.90 -28.80 -1.12
CA LEU A 322 16.26 -29.09 -0.66
C LEU A 322 16.30 -29.64 0.76
N PHE A 323 15.48 -29.09 1.68
CA PHE A 323 15.37 -29.62 3.05
C PHE A 323 14.77 -31.02 3.09
N SER A 324 13.74 -31.24 2.28
CA SER A 324 13.15 -32.56 2.18
C SER A 324 14.18 -33.62 1.71
N GLY A 325 14.96 -33.27 0.68
CA GLY A 325 16.04 -34.09 0.20
C GLY A 325 17.17 -34.30 1.21
N LEU A 326 17.58 -33.21 1.87
CA LEU A 326 18.68 -33.24 2.87
C LEU A 326 18.42 -34.22 4.03
N ARG A 327 17.15 -34.39 4.43
CA ARG A 327 16.76 -35.37 5.48
C ARG A 327 17.16 -36.79 5.14
N HIS A 328 17.21 -37.13 3.87
CA HIS A 328 17.55 -38.48 3.36
C HIS A 328 19.06 -38.71 3.25
N ILE A 329 19.88 -37.66 3.39
CA ILE A 329 21.33 -37.79 3.36
C ILE A 329 21.84 -38.24 4.76
N PRO A 330 22.71 -39.27 4.84
CA PRO A 330 23.22 -39.81 6.11
C PRO A 330 24.34 -38.90 6.68
N LEU A 331 23.98 -37.76 7.22
CA LEU A 331 24.91 -36.72 7.70
C LEU A 331 25.39 -36.91 9.16
N THR A 332 25.13 -38.08 9.76
CA THR A 332 25.51 -38.35 11.17
C THR A 332 26.25 -39.66 11.28
N THR A 333 26.92 -39.91 12.42
CA THR A 333 27.57 -41.15 12.73
C THR A 333 26.57 -42.24 13.13
N PRO A 334 26.81 -43.53 12.85
CA PRO A 334 25.95 -44.65 13.27
C PRO A 334 25.99 -44.92 14.77
N VAL A 335 26.96 -44.37 15.48
CA VAL A 335 27.16 -44.49 16.93
C VAL A 335 27.45 -43.15 17.54
N HIS A 336 27.01 -42.92 18.81
CA HIS A 336 27.15 -41.63 19.49
C HIS A 336 27.73 -41.79 20.89
N GLY A 337 28.66 -40.92 21.25
CA GLY A 337 29.32 -40.88 22.55
C GLY A 337 30.84 -41.01 22.45
N SER A 338 31.53 -40.63 23.55
CA SER A 338 32.99 -40.66 23.62
C SER A 338 33.63 -42.04 23.72
N GLN A 339 32.81 -43.09 23.89
CA GLN A 339 33.25 -44.51 23.99
C GLN A 339 33.52 -45.14 22.61
N TYR A 340 33.30 -44.41 21.50
CA TYR A 340 33.53 -44.94 20.16
C TYR A 340 34.73 -44.25 19.54
N GLU A 341 35.56 -45.07 18.86
CA GLU A 341 36.77 -44.64 18.18
C GLU A 341 36.76 -45.12 16.72
N ILE A 342 37.23 -44.29 15.80
CA ILE A 342 37.44 -44.67 14.41
C ILE A 342 38.78 -45.48 14.35
N THR A 343 38.67 -46.74 14.13
CA THR A 343 39.84 -47.63 14.03
C THR A 343 40.30 -47.83 12.62
N SER A 344 39.45 -47.60 11.63
CA SER A 344 39.85 -47.69 10.22
C SER A 344 38.99 -46.77 9.36
N GLY A 345 39.62 -45.97 8.50
CA GLY A 345 38.99 -45.09 7.53
C GLY A 345 38.70 -45.79 6.20
N PHE A 346 38.01 -45.01 5.33
CA PHE A 346 37.70 -45.42 3.96
C PHE A 346 38.96 -45.36 3.06
N GLY A 347 39.09 -46.31 2.13
CA GLY A 347 40.13 -46.29 1.11
C GLY A 347 41.16 -47.41 1.22
N GLY A 348 42.32 -47.19 0.64
CA GLY A 348 43.39 -48.21 0.61
C GLY A 348 44.02 -48.39 2.00
N ARG A 349 44.07 -49.64 2.49
CA ARG A 349 44.73 -50.03 3.74
C ARG A 349 45.35 -51.42 3.65
N VAL A 350 46.25 -51.74 4.55
CA VAL A 350 46.71 -53.14 4.70
C VAL A 350 45.61 -53.94 5.38
N ASP A 351 45.17 -55.01 4.74
CA ASP A 351 44.16 -55.94 5.26
C ASP A 351 44.73 -56.72 6.48
N PRO A 352 44.03 -56.67 7.65
CA PRO A 352 44.55 -57.23 8.90
C PRO A 352 44.63 -58.74 8.90
N PHE A 353 43.99 -59.42 7.92
CA PHE A 353 43.98 -60.87 7.82
C PHE A 353 45.00 -61.44 6.76
N THR A 354 45.11 -60.71 5.62
CA THR A 354 45.98 -61.18 4.50
C THR A 354 47.29 -60.44 4.42
N HIS A 355 47.42 -59.31 5.16
CA HIS A 355 48.56 -58.43 5.09
C HIS A 355 48.86 -57.82 3.70
N HIS A 356 47.92 -57.92 2.76
CA HIS A 356 47.98 -57.28 1.46
C HIS A 356 47.24 -55.95 1.43
N VAL A 357 47.64 -55.04 0.52
CA VAL A 357 46.92 -53.82 0.29
C VAL A 357 45.50 -54.11 -0.25
N SER A 358 44.48 -53.67 0.40
CA SER A 358 43.09 -53.82 0.01
C SER A 358 42.30 -52.53 0.17
N PHE A 359 41.19 -52.46 -0.53
CA PHE A 359 40.29 -51.29 -0.44
C PHE A 359 39.24 -51.52 0.65
N HIS A 360 39.12 -50.55 1.58
CA HIS A 360 38.11 -50.54 2.64
C HIS A 360 36.93 -49.68 2.21
N PRO A 361 35.72 -50.28 1.99
CA PRO A 361 34.58 -49.54 1.44
C PRO A 361 33.79 -48.73 2.48
N GLY A 362 34.28 -48.63 3.72
CA GLY A 362 33.57 -47.97 4.80
C GLY A 362 34.45 -47.35 5.86
N ILE A 363 33.87 -47.09 7.00
CA ILE A 363 34.54 -46.64 8.23
C ILE A 363 34.19 -47.62 9.34
N ASP A 364 35.21 -48.03 10.12
CA ASP A 364 35.05 -48.90 11.27
C ASP A 364 35.03 -48.09 12.57
N TYR A 365 33.94 -48.17 13.29
CA TYR A 365 33.77 -47.58 14.62
C TYR A 365 33.86 -48.67 15.69
N ALA A 366 34.98 -48.76 16.40
CA ALA A 366 35.12 -49.61 17.56
C ALA A 366 34.37 -49.06 18.76
N GLY A 367 33.85 -49.95 19.60
CA GLY A 367 33.10 -49.56 20.79
C GLY A 367 32.70 -50.77 21.66
N PRO A 368 32.03 -50.56 22.82
CA PRO A 368 31.60 -51.64 23.71
C PRO A 368 30.67 -52.63 23.01
N TRP A 369 30.92 -53.94 23.19
CA TRP A 369 30.06 -55.00 22.68
C TRP A 369 28.60 -54.81 23.11
N GLY A 370 27.64 -54.98 22.18
CA GLY A 370 26.22 -54.85 22.45
C GLY A 370 25.68 -53.42 22.48
N SER A 371 26.53 -52.43 22.22
CA SER A 371 26.10 -51.03 22.09
C SER A 371 25.11 -50.84 20.95
N ASN A 372 24.27 -49.81 21.03
CA ASN A 372 23.28 -49.54 19.98
C ASN A 372 23.94 -48.94 18.73
N ILE A 373 23.51 -49.45 17.58
CA ILE A 373 23.79 -48.88 16.27
C ILE A 373 22.52 -48.20 15.78
N ALA A 374 22.63 -46.94 15.36
CA ALA A 374 21.50 -46.14 14.92
C ALA A 374 21.50 -45.89 13.41
N ALA A 375 20.34 -45.83 12.79
CA ALA A 375 20.17 -45.37 11.41
C ALA A 375 20.61 -43.92 11.28
N THR A 376 21.46 -43.63 10.28
CA THR A 376 22.05 -42.30 10.08
C THR A 376 21.14 -41.32 9.32
N ALA A 377 20.09 -41.84 8.64
CA ALA A 377 19.02 -41.10 7.97
C ALA A 377 17.72 -41.93 8.01
N PRO A 378 16.55 -41.34 7.76
CA PRO A 378 15.30 -42.09 7.60
C PRO A 378 15.35 -42.92 6.33
N GLY A 379 14.66 -44.06 6.30
CA GLY A 379 14.62 -44.92 5.13
C GLY A 379 13.83 -46.19 5.35
N THR A 380 13.95 -47.12 4.41
CA THR A 380 13.35 -48.46 4.46
C THR A 380 14.46 -49.53 4.49
N VAL A 381 14.37 -50.45 5.40
CA VAL A 381 15.32 -51.59 5.47
C VAL A 381 15.14 -52.50 4.26
N VAL A 382 16.15 -52.63 3.43
CA VAL A 382 16.13 -53.48 2.23
C VAL A 382 16.83 -54.80 2.42
N PHE A 383 17.69 -54.90 3.45
CA PHE A 383 18.34 -56.16 3.84
C PHE A 383 18.56 -56.19 5.35
N ALA A 384 18.34 -57.34 5.98
CA ALA A 384 18.59 -57.61 7.40
C ALA A 384 18.89 -59.08 7.60
N GLY A 385 20.16 -59.45 7.82
CA GLY A 385 20.57 -60.85 7.96
C GLY A 385 22.08 -61.06 7.81
N PRO A 386 22.56 -62.34 7.85
CA PRO A 386 23.96 -62.67 7.61
C PRO A 386 24.33 -62.50 6.13
N ARG A 387 25.48 -61.85 5.87
CA ARG A 387 25.97 -61.56 4.50
C ARG A 387 27.50 -61.65 4.42
N GLY A 388 28.02 -62.89 4.12
CA GLY A 388 29.44 -63.11 3.86
C GLY A 388 30.39 -62.45 4.85
N GLY A 389 31.37 -61.68 4.35
CA GLY A 389 32.35 -60.97 5.18
C GLY A 389 31.78 -59.95 6.14
N TYR A 390 30.58 -59.39 5.87
CA TYR A 390 29.91 -58.41 6.74
C TYR A 390 29.34 -59.01 8.03
N GLY A 391 29.24 -60.36 8.14
CA GLY A 391 28.54 -60.99 9.25
C GLY A 391 27.05 -60.61 9.25
N ASN A 392 26.49 -60.36 10.41
CA ASN A 392 25.13 -59.79 10.51
C ASN A 392 25.13 -58.32 10.04
N MET A 393 24.32 -58.05 9.00
CA MET A 393 24.31 -56.78 8.31
C MET A 393 22.88 -56.26 8.16
N VAL A 394 22.72 -54.97 8.23
CA VAL A 394 21.51 -54.20 7.85
C VAL A 394 21.87 -53.27 6.70
N GLU A 395 21.01 -53.22 5.69
CA GLU A 395 21.08 -52.24 4.59
C GLU A 395 19.78 -51.42 4.59
N ILE A 396 19.91 -50.10 4.46
CA ILE A 396 18.78 -49.16 4.48
C ILE A 396 18.83 -48.37 3.18
N ASP A 397 17.72 -48.32 2.45
CA ASP A 397 17.47 -47.43 1.34
C ASP A 397 16.85 -46.15 1.84
N HIS A 398 17.52 -45.04 1.62
CA HIS A 398 17.10 -43.69 2.04
C HIS A 398 16.36 -42.91 0.93
N GLY A 399 16.20 -43.53 -0.26
CA GLY A 399 15.73 -42.84 -1.46
C GLY A 399 16.87 -42.11 -2.18
N TYR A 400 16.56 -41.47 -3.29
CA TYR A 400 17.52 -40.73 -4.14
C TYR A 400 18.79 -41.52 -4.53
N GLY A 401 18.73 -42.85 -4.53
CA GLY A 401 19.85 -43.74 -4.76
C GLY A 401 20.86 -43.79 -3.62
N ILE A 402 20.49 -43.37 -2.41
CA ILE A 402 21.34 -43.40 -1.21
C ILE A 402 21.02 -44.66 -0.40
N HIS A 403 22.05 -45.49 -0.14
CA HIS A 403 21.97 -46.64 0.75
C HIS A 403 23.05 -46.55 1.84
N THR A 404 22.75 -47.08 3.02
CA THR A 404 23.74 -47.28 4.08
C THR A 404 23.78 -48.73 4.52
N ARG A 405 24.98 -49.23 4.84
CA ARG A 405 25.21 -50.59 5.34
C ARG A 405 25.89 -50.56 6.69
N TYR A 406 25.43 -51.43 7.58
CA TYR A 406 25.91 -51.60 8.95
C TYR A 406 26.28 -53.05 9.18
N GLY A 407 27.58 -53.36 9.26
CA GLY A 407 28.09 -54.72 9.38
C GLY A 407 28.54 -55.11 10.79
N HIS A 408 28.94 -56.36 10.95
CA HIS A 408 29.53 -57.00 12.11
C HIS A 408 28.65 -56.98 13.37
N MET A 409 27.34 -56.86 13.21
CA MET A 409 26.40 -56.74 14.33
C MET A 409 26.33 -58.01 15.16
N SER A 410 26.23 -57.90 16.51
CA SER A 410 25.92 -59.00 17.40
C SER A 410 24.44 -59.42 17.35
N ALA A 411 23.55 -58.43 17.11
CA ALA A 411 22.12 -58.66 16.98
C ALA A 411 21.52 -57.63 16.00
N ILE A 412 20.55 -58.06 15.19
CA ILE A 412 19.74 -57.21 14.30
C ILE A 412 18.44 -56.94 15.00
N LEU A 413 18.01 -55.68 15.02
CA LEU A 413 16.79 -55.19 15.73
C LEU A 413 15.66 -54.83 14.77
N VAL A 414 15.87 -54.93 13.48
CA VAL A 414 14.91 -54.53 12.42
C VAL A 414 14.72 -55.66 11.41
N HIS A 415 13.68 -55.56 10.60
CA HIS A 415 13.39 -56.53 9.53
C HIS A 415 13.22 -55.83 8.17
N VAL A 416 13.36 -56.59 7.10
CA VAL A 416 13.18 -56.07 5.73
C VAL A 416 11.79 -55.51 5.54
N GLY A 417 11.67 -54.35 4.90
CA GLY A 417 10.45 -53.59 4.69
C GLY A 417 10.09 -52.61 5.85
N GLN A 418 10.83 -52.69 6.97
CA GLN A 418 10.60 -51.76 8.10
C GLN A 418 11.08 -50.36 7.74
N LYS A 419 10.22 -49.36 7.98
CA LYS A 419 10.58 -47.94 7.92
C LYS A 419 11.29 -47.52 9.21
N VAL A 420 12.42 -46.87 9.10
CA VAL A 420 13.22 -46.35 10.21
C VAL A 420 13.37 -44.84 10.09
N SER A 421 13.41 -44.17 11.23
CA SER A 421 13.78 -42.75 11.30
C SER A 421 15.26 -42.58 11.62
N LYS A 422 15.84 -41.41 11.35
CA LYS A 422 17.17 -41.03 11.84
C LYS A 422 17.27 -41.29 13.34
N GLY A 423 18.30 -41.97 13.80
CA GLY A 423 18.49 -42.33 15.22
C GLY A 423 17.76 -43.59 15.69
N SER A 424 16.90 -44.23 14.87
CA SER A 424 16.28 -45.50 15.21
C SER A 424 17.36 -46.59 15.37
N PHE A 425 17.29 -47.41 16.42
CA PHE A 425 18.23 -48.46 16.63
C PHE A 425 17.98 -49.62 15.65
N VAL A 426 19.00 -49.97 14.84
CA VAL A 426 18.91 -50.98 13.80
C VAL A 426 19.60 -52.28 14.16
N GLY A 427 20.51 -52.25 15.15
CA GLY A 427 21.21 -53.39 15.66
C GLY A 427 22.11 -53.11 16.83
N LYS A 428 22.86 -54.13 17.25
CA LYS A 428 23.83 -54.08 18.36
C LYS A 428 25.24 -54.29 17.80
N LEU A 429 26.20 -53.52 18.28
CA LEU A 429 27.61 -53.63 17.91
C LEU A 429 28.15 -55.00 18.30
N GLY A 430 28.91 -55.58 17.37
CA GLY A 430 29.44 -56.96 17.57
C GLY A 430 30.77 -57.15 16.85
N SER A 431 31.06 -58.39 16.52
CA SER A 431 32.28 -58.83 15.80
C SER A 431 31.97 -60.10 14.97
N THR A 432 30.77 -60.13 14.32
CA THR A 432 30.38 -61.25 13.46
C THR A 432 30.99 -61.11 12.07
N GLY A 433 31.13 -62.24 11.33
CA GLY A 433 31.77 -62.24 10.03
C GLY A 433 33.29 -62.06 10.08
N ARG A 434 33.85 -61.29 9.12
CA ARG A 434 35.28 -61.00 9.03
C ARG A 434 35.65 -59.77 9.87
N SER A 435 35.81 -59.96 11.17
CA SER A 435 36.07 -58.89 12.13
C SER A 435 37.17 -59.31 13.12
N THR A 436 38.04 -58.41 13.51
CA THR A 436 39.15 -58.63 14.45
C THR A 436 38.79 -58.23 15.91
N GLY A 437 37.66 -57.58 16.11
CA GLY A 437 37.19 -57.13 17.42
C GLY A 437 35.88 -56.38 17.34
N PRO A 438 35.28 -55.99 18.48
CA PRO A 438 33.96 -55.31 18.51
C PRO A 438 33.99 -53.95 17.80
N HIS A 439 33.30 -53.84 16.66
CA HIS A 439 33.10 -52.60 15.92
C HIS A 439 31.87 -52.69 15.04
N VAL A 440 31.38 -51.53 14.52
CA VAL A 440 30.45 -51.46 13.40
C VAL A 440 31.19 -50.98 12.17
N HIS A 441 31.07 -51.77 11.09
CA HIS A 441 31.49 -51.39 9.76
C HIS A 441 30.37 -50.59 9.08
N TYR A 442 30.62 -49.33 8.70
CA TYR A 442 29.63 -48.42 8.16
C TYR A 442 30.00 -47.96 6.74
N GLU A 443 29.09 -48.19 5.79
CA GLU A 443 29.25 -47.77 4.41
C GLU A 443 28.14 -46.82 3.98
N VAL A 444 28.46 -45.91 3.05
CA VAL A 444 27.51 -45.06 2.32
C VAL A 444 27.66 -45.36 0.83
N TRP A 445 26.54 -45.63 0.20
CA TRP A 445 26.45 -45.90 -1.24
C TRP A 445 25.59 -44.81 -1.88
N LEU A 446 26.01 -44.33 -3.07
CA LEU A 446 25.29 -43.37 -3.88
C LEU A 446 25.26 -43.85 -5.31
N ALA A 447 24.08 -44.15 -5.87
CA ALA A 447 23.88 -44.71 -7.21
C ALA A 447 24.77 -45.93 -7.45
N ASP A 448 24.70 -46.92 -6.54
CA ASP A 448 25.48 -48.16 -6.55
C ASP A 448 27.02 -48.02 -6.50
N VAL A 449 27.50 -46.81 -6.19
CA VAL A 449 28.91 -46.54 -6.00
C VAL A 449 29.16 -46.20 -4.52
N VAL A 450 30.10 -46.94 -3.91
CA VAL A 450 30.50 -46.67 -2.52
C VAL A 450 31.20 -45.31 -2.42
N ARG A 451 30.86 -44.57 -1.39
CA ARG A 451 31.40 -43.26 -1.11
C ARG A 451 32.06 -43.21 0.27
N ASP A 452 33.00 -42.30 0.41
CA ASP A 452 33.65 -42.05 1.70
C ASP A 452 32.65 -41.49 2.72
N PRO A 453 32.25 -42.24 3.78
CA PRO A 453 31.29 -41.79 4.77
C PRO A 453 31.75 -40.56 5.56
N SER A 454 33.09 -40.32 5.65
CA SER A 454 33.62 -39.17 6.39
C SER A 454 33.16 -37.84 5.79
N ARG A 455 33.03 -37.79 4.44
CA ARG A 455 32.54 -36.57 3.75
C ARG A 455 31.11 -36.23 4.12
N PHE A 456 30.25 -37.25 4.29
CA PHE A 456 28.86 -37.06 4.71
C PHE A 456 28.77 -36.58 6.13
N ILE A 457 29.55 -37.17 7.04
CA ILE A 457 29.58 -36.78 8.46
C ILE A 457 30.15 -35.38 8.64
N GLU A 458 31.20 -35.03 7.89
CA GLU A 458 31.79 -33.68 7.91
C GLU A 458 30.80 -32.63 7.35
N ALA A 459 30.14 -32.95 6.23
CA ALA A 459 29.11 -32.09 5.67
C ALA A 459 27.97 -31.82 6.69
N GLY A 460 27.59 -32.82 7.47
CA GLY A 460 26.62 -32.69 8.56
C GLY A 460 27.02 -31.69 9.63
N ARG A 461 28.32 -31.59 9.96
CA ARG A 461 28.84 -30.61 10.94
C ARG A 461 28.67 -29.14 10.50
N HIS A 462 28.52 -28.90 9.20
CA HIS A 462 28.30 -27.59 8.64
C HIS A 462 26.81 -27.19 8.57
N VAL A 463 25.90 -28.18 8.72
CA VAL A 463 24.44 -27.97 8.69
C VAL A 463 23.87 -27.93 10.10
N PHE A 464 24.39 -28.76 10.97
CA PHE A 464 23.96 -28.99 12.36
C PHE A 464 25.05 -28.50 13.32
#